data_510e1fee53dec1f73a5ce4d980e611fa
#
_entry.id   510e1fee53dec1f73a5ce4d980e611fa
#
_cell.length_a   1.000
_cell.length_b   1.000
_cell.length_c   1.000
_cell.angle_alpha   90.00
_cell.angle_beta   90.00
_cell.angle_gamma   90.00
#
_symmetry.space_group_name_H-M   'P 1'
#
loop_
_entity.id
_entity.type
_entity.pdbx_description
1 polymer ?
#
loop_
_entity_poly.entity_id
_entity_poly.type
_entity_poly.pdbx_seq_one_letter_code
_entity_poly.pdbx_strand_id
1 'polypeptide(L)'
;NYLVAKHNHGKFVVRIEDTDRKRSTSESEENIKEALKWLGITWDEGIDVGGPDGPYRQTERLGIYQKYTEKLLAEGKAYYCFCTPEELEAEKQAQLAKGETPVYSGKCADLPKETVEQYLKEGRPHVIRIKTPKNETIELDDLVRGHVSFDSNNVGDFVIVKSDGIPVYNYCVVLDDALMHITHVIRAEEHLSNTPRQLVIYKALGFEAPQFAHVSLILG
;
A
#
# COMPACT_ATOMS: atom_id res chain seq x y z
N ASN A 1 17.19 8.62 2.02
CA ASN A 1 16.60 8.44 3.36
C ASN A 1 17.64 8.57 4.47
N TYR A 2 18.76 7.79 4.45
CA TYR A 2 19.78 7.82 5.50
C TYR A 2 20.33 9.23 5.76
N LEU A 3 20.74 9.96 4.71
CA LEU A 3 21.29 11.32 4.84
C LEU A 3 20.27 12.30 5.41
N VAL A 4 19.00 12.19 5.00
CA VAL A 4 17.92 13.05 5.54
C VAL A 4 17.71 12.76 7.03
N ALA A 5 17.65 11.50 7.42
CA ALA A 5 17.52 11.12 8.84
C ALA A 5 18.69 11.68 9.68
N LYS A 6 19.92 11.49 9.23
CA LYS A 6 21.11 11.95 9.99
C LYS A 6 21.23 13.46 10.01
N HIS A 7 20.94 14.17 8.90
CA HIS A 7 20.97 15.63 8.84
C HIS A 7 19.96 16.28 9.80
N ASN A 8 18.78 15.65 9.95
CA ASN A 8 17.72 16.16 10.82
C ASN A 8 17.73 15.54 12.23
N HIS A 9 18.79 14.88 12.63
CA HIS A 9 18.90 14.19 13.93
C HIS A 9 17.76 13.19 14.19
N GLY A 10 17.19 12.64 13.12
CA GLY A 10 16.16 11.62 13.15
C GLY A 10 16.70 10.20 13.23
N LYS A 11 15.81 9.24 13.30
CA LYS A 11 16.12 7.81 13.26
C LYS A 11 16.03 7.27 11.83
N PHE A 12 16.96 6.39 11.49
CA PHE A 12 16.92 5.62 10.26
C PHE A 12 16.45 4.21 10.55
N VAL A 13 15.30 3.84 9.98
CA VAL A 13 14.66 2.54 10.18
C VAL A 13 14.85 1.67 8.93
N VAL A 14 15.18 0.39 9.13
CA VAL A 14 15.27 -0.60 8.05
C VAL A 14 14.21 -1.67 8.24
N ARG A 15 13.27 -1.73 7.31
CA ARG A 15 12.15 -2.68 7.25
C ARG A 15 12.26 -3.58 6.03
N ILE A 16 11.94 -4.87 6.18
CA ILE A 16 11.89 -5.84 5.08
C ILE A 16 10.45 -5.97 4.59
N GLU A 17 10.26 -5.69 3.31
CA GLU A 17 8.97 -5.75 2.61
C GLU A 17 8.87 -7.06 1.82
N ASP A 18 8.66 -8.18 2.53
CA ASP A 18 8.71 -9.55 2.04
C ASP A 18 7.34 -10.19 1.74
N THR A 19 6.33 -9.38 1.49
CA THR A 19 4.98 -9.88 1.11
C THR A 19 4.95 -10.56 -0.27
N ASP A 20 5.92 -10.31 -1.13
CA ASP A 20 6.16 -11.08 -2.36
C ASP A 20 7.15 -12.22 -2.09
N ARG A 21 6.64 -13.35 -1.60
CA ARG A 21 7.44 -14.53 -1.25
C ARG A 21 8.26 -15.11 -2.41
N LYS A 22 7.92 -14.80 -3.68
CA LYS A 22 8.66 -15.29 -4.84
C LYS A 22 9.94 -14.49 -5.10
N ARG A 23 9.95 -13.22 -4.70
CA ARG A 23 11.09 -12.30 -4.89
C ARG A 23 11.96 -12.19 -3.64
N SER A 24 11.40 -12.43 -2.45
CA SER A 24 12.11 -12.25 -1.19
C SER A 24 12.82 -13.54 -0.81
N THR A 25 14.15 -13.52 -0.85
CA THR A 25 15.01 -14.61 -0.43
C THR A 25 15.94 -14.16 0.70
N SER A 26 16.33 -15.08 1.58
CA SER A 26 17.29 -14.79 2.66
C SER A 26 18.63 -14.27 2.09
N GLU A 27 19.05 -14.78 0.93
CA GLU A 27 20.28 -14.33 0.26
C GLU A 27 20.17 -12.87 -0.20
N SER A 28 19.02 -12.46 -0.78
CA SER A 28 18.80 -11.07 -1.18
C SER A 28 18.82 -10.12 0.01
N GLU A 29 18.26 -10.56 1.15
CA GLU A 29 18.28 -9.77 2.38
C GLU A 29 19.70 -9.59 2.93
N GLU A 30 20.49 -10.68 3.01
CA GLU A 30 21.87 -10.57 3.47
C GLU A 30 22.70 -9.67 2.55
N ASN A 31 22.55 -9.79 1.23
CA ASN A 31 23.23 -8.93 0.26
C ASN A 31 22.91 -7.44 0.49
N ILE A 32 21.65 -7.10 0.79
CA ILE A 32 21.25 -5.72 1.12
C ILE A 32 21.93 -5.25 2.40
N LYS A 33 21.92 -6.07 3.45
CA LYS A 33 22.56 -5.74 4.73
C LYS A 33 24.07 -5.56 4.59
N GLU A 34 24.73 -6.43 3.83
CA GLU A 34 26.17 -6.31 3.54
C GLU A 34 26.49 -5.03 2.75
N ALA A 35 25.66 -4.70 1.74
CA ALA A 35 25.83 -3.46 0.97
C ALA A 35 25.67 -2.21 1.85
N LEU A 36 24.69 -2.17 2.75
CA LEU A 36 24.53 -1.07 3.71
C LEU A 36 25.75 -0.96 4.64
N LYS A 37 26.23 -2.07 5.18
CA LYS A 37 27.42 -2.11 6.04
C LYS A 37 28.67 -1.66 5.29
N TRP A 38 28.85 -2.09 4.05
CA TRP A 38 29.97 -1.68 3.19
C TRP A 38 30.00 -0.16 2.93
N LEU A 39 28.80 0.45 2.78
CA LEU A 39 28.64 1.90 2.65
C LEU A 39 28.82 2.66 3.98
N GLY A 40 29.04 1.96 5.10
CA GLY A 40 29.09 2.57 6.44
C GLY A 40 27.71 3.05 6.92
N ILE A 41 26.62 2.55 6.33
CA ILE A 41 25.25 2.88 6.71
C ILE A 41 24.83 1.97 7.86
N THR A 42 24.57 2.54 9.01
CA THR A 42 23.96 1.87 10.16
C THR A 42 22.52 2.35 10.34
N TRP A 43 21.69 1.52 10.94
CA TRP A 43 20.30 1.88 11.25
C TRP A 43 20.05 1.88 12.75
N ASP A 44 19.16 2.77 13.16
CA ASP A 44 18.87 3.01 14.56
C ASP A 44 17.77 2.07 15.08
N GLU A 45 16.94 1.57 14.15
CA GLU A 45 15.79 0.71 14.41
C GLU A 45 15.53 -0.19 13.19
N GLY A 46 15.04 -1.42 13.41
CA GLY A 46 14.71 -2.30 12.30
C GLY A 46 15.20 -3.73 12.48
N ILE A 47 15.36 -4.44 11.36
CA ILE A 47 15.92 -5.80 11.38
C ILE A 47 17.30 -5.84 12.06
N ASP A 48 17.59 -6.94 12.76
CA ASP A 48 18.81 -7.23 13.49
C ASP A 48 19.07 -6.36 14.74
N VAL A 49 18.56 -5.12 14.78
CA VAL A 49 18.74 -4.19 15.92
C VAL A 49 17.50 -4.08 16.81
N GLY A 50 16.32 -4.40 16.28
CA GLY A 50 15.06 -4.25 17.01
C GLY A 50 14.60 -2.81 17.12
N GLY A 51 13.74 -2.54 18.09
CA GLY A 51 13.15 -1.23 18.40
C GLY A 51 11.72 -1.35 18.89
N PRO A 52 11.08 -0.22 19.25
CA PRO A 52 9.73 -0.20 19.85
C PRO A 52 8.60 -0.52 18.85
N ASP A 53 8.80 -0.30 17.55
CA ASP A 53 7.75 -0.34 16.53
C ASP A 53 7.73 -1.65 15.73
N GLY A 54 8.49 -2.65 16.21
CA GLY A 54 8.57 -3.99 15.59
C GLY A 54 7.23 -4.74 15.55
N PRO A 55 7.22 -5.89 14.85
CA PRO A 55 8.30 -6.48 14.06
C PRO A 55 8.60 -5.69 12.77
N TYR A 56 9.81 -5.88 12.21
CA TYR A 56 10.29 -5.13 11.04
C TYR A 56 10.30 -5.94 9.74
N ARG A 57 9.60 -7.08 9.72
CA ARG A 57 9.28 -7.89 8.56
C ARG A 57 7.80 -7.85 8.29
N GLN A 58 7.38 -7.57 7.07
CA GLN A 58 5.96 -7.49 6.76
C GLN A 58 5.24 -8.82 6.95
N THR A 59 5.88 -9.94 6.66
CA THR A 59 5.29 -11.27 6.92
C THR A 59 5.06 -11.56 8.41
N GLU A 60 5.76 -10.90 9.32
CA GLU A 60 5.55 -11.01 10.77
C GLU A 60 4.44 -10.06 11.28
N ARG A 61 3.94 -9.16 10.43
CA ARG A 61 2.95 -8.13 10.75
C ARG A 61 1.54 -8.46 10.25
N LEU A 62 1.30 -9.64 9.70
CA LEU A 62 0.01 -10.02 9.10
C LEU A 62 -1.18 -9.81 10.04
N GLY A 63 -1.03 -10.09 11.34
CA GLY A 63 -2.07 -9.85 12.34
C GLY A 63 -2.39 -8.37 12.54
N ILE A 64 -1.41 -7.47 12.38
CA ILE A 64 -1.62 -6.02 12.42
C ILE A 64 -2.46 -5.60 11.22
N TYR A 65 -2.10 -6.04 10.02
CA TYR A 65 -2.83 -5.70 8.80
C TYR A 65 -4.27 -6.23 8.84
N GLN A 66 -4.46 -7.46 9.34
CA GLN A 66 -5.79 -8.04 9.50
C GLN A 66 -6.68 -7.18 10.41
N LYS A 67 -6.18 -6.76 11.58
CA LYS A 67 -6.92 -5.89 12.52
C LYS A 67 -7.43 -4.61 11.84
N TYR A 68 -6.60 -3.95 11.04
CA TYR A 68 -7.00 -2.72 10.34
C TYR A 68 -7.91 -2.99 9.15
N THR A 69 -7.78 -4.15 8.49
CA THR A 69 -8.71 -4.60 7.46
C THR A 69 -10.11 -4.84 8.03
N GLU A 70 -10.20 -5.50 9.18
CA GLU A 70 -11.47 -5.73 9.90
C GLU A 70 -12.11 -4.41 10.32
N LYS A 71 -11.32 -3.42 10.78
CA LYS A 71 -11.78 -2.07 11.07
C LYS A 71 -12.38 -1.40 9.83
N LEU A 72 -11.68 -1.42 8.69
CA LEU A 72 -12.19 -0.83 7.44
C LEU A 72 -13.47 -1.50 6.95
N LEU A 73 -13.59 -2.83 7.08
CA LEU A 73 -14.80 -3.57 6.75
C LEU A 73 -15.97 -3.19 7.69
N ALA A 74 -15.72 -3.11 8.99
CA ALA A 74 -16.72 -2.74 9.98
C ALA A 74 -17.23 -1.29 9.80
N GLU A 75 -16.35 -0.38 9.38
CA GLU A 75 -16.68 1.01 9.07
C GLU A 75 -17.30 1.21 7.67
N GLY A 76 -17.46 0.15 6.88
CA GLY A 76 -17.97 0.21 5.51
C GLY A 76 -17.05 0.93 4.52
N LYS A 77 -15.78 1.15 4.89
CA LYS A 77 -14.73 1.76 4.05
C LYS A 77 -14.04 0.76 3.14
N ALA A 78 -14.20 -0.54 3.41
CA ALA A 78 -13.77 -1.64 2.57
C ALA A 78 -14.90 -2.66 2.42
N TYR A 79 -14.78 -3.55 1.44
CA TYR A 79 -15.79 -4.57 1.14
C TYR A 79 -15.17 -5.80 0.46
N TYR A 80 -15.89 -6.93 0.54
CA TYR A 80 -15.54 -8.15 -0.15
C TYR A 80 -15.92 -8.08 -1.63
N CYS A 81 -14.99 -8.39 -2.51
CA CYS A 81 -15.21 -8.44 -3.95
C CYS A 81 -15.05 -9.89 -4.44
N PHE A 82 -16.10 -10.43 -5.02
CA PHE A 82 -16.19 -11.80 -5.51
C PHE A 82 -16.10 -11.91 -7.04
N CYS A 83 -15.75 -10.83 -7.73
CA CYS A 83 -15.57 -10.84 -9.17
C CYS A 83 -14.44 -11.78 -9.58
N THR A 84 -14.66 -12.58 -10.62
CA THR A 84 -13.63 -13.44 -11.18
C THR A 84 -12.65 -12.65 -12.05
N PRO A 85 -11.45 -13.20 -12.31
CA PRO A 85 -10.51 -12.56 -13.24
C PRO A 85 -11.11 -12.31 -14.63
N GLU A 86 -11.95 -13.23 -15.12
CA GLU A 86 -12.62 -13.13 -16.42
C GLU A 86 -13.61 -11.98 -16.46
N GLU A 87 -14.41 -11.79 -15.39
CA GLU A 87 -15.34 -10.68 -15.25
C GLU A 87 -14.60 -9.35 -15.24
N LEU A 88 -13.49 -9.26 -14.49
CA LEU A 88 -12.68 -8.06 -14.39
C LEU A 88 -11.99 -7.71 -15.71
N GLU A 89 -11.50 -8.71 -16.45
CA GLU A 89 -10.89 -8.49 -17.76
C GLU A 89 -11.93 -8.07 -18.79
N ALA A 90 -13.12 -8.68 -18.80
CA ALA A 90 -14.22 -8.27 -19.69
C ALA A 90 -14.66 -6.83 -19.44
N GLU A 91 -14.77 -6.42 -18.17
CA GLU A 91 -15.08 -5.03 -17.78
C GLU A 91 -14.00 -4.06 -18.28
N LYS A 92 -12.74 -4.39 -18.08
CA LYS A 92 -11.59 -3.60 -18.53
C LYS A 92 -11.60 -3.43 -20.07
N GLN A 93 -11.82 -4.51 -20.83
CA GLN A 93 -11.87 -4.47 -22.28
C GLN A 93 -13.04 -3.63 -22.79
N ALA A 94 -14.20 -3.69 -22.13
CA ALA A 94 -15.36 -2.89 -22.45
C ALA A 94 -15.11 -1.38 -22.26
N GLN A 95 -14.38 -0.98 -21.21
CA GLN A 95 -13.99 0.40 -20.95
C GLN A 95 -12.95 0.88 -21.96
N LEU A 96 -11.93 0.08 -22.25
CA LEU A 96 -10.92 0.39 -23.28
C LEU A 96 -11.54 0.59 -24.66
N ALA A 97 -12.53 -0.23 -25.05
CA ALA A 97 -13.24 -0.10 -26.32
C ALA A 97 -14.02 1.21 -26.44
N LYS A 98 -14.37 1.85 -25.32
CA LYS A 98 -15.00 3.19 -25.26
C LYS A 98 -13.97 4.32 -25.15
N GLY A 99 -12.68 4.03 -25.08
CA GLY A 99 -11.63 5.03 -24.86
C GLY A 99 -11.56 5.56 -23.41
N GLU A 100 -12.15 4.82 -22.46
CA GLU A 100 -12.15 5.16 -21.04
C GLU A 100 -10.92 4.58 -20.34
N THR A 101 -10.46 5.25 -19.26
CA THR A 101 -9.44 4.68 -18.38
C THR A 101 -10.04 3.48 -17.62
N PRO A 102 -9.44 2.29 -17.69
CA PRO A 102 -9.99 1.11 -16.99
C PRO A 102 -9.95 1.26 -15.48
N VAL A 103 -11.12 1.28 -14.88
CA VAL A 103 -11.30 1.37 -13.41
C VAL A 103 -12.38 0.36 -12.99
N TYR A 104 -12.18 -0.34 -11.89
CA TYR A 104 -13.19 -1.26 -11.37
C TYR A 104 -14.50 -0.52 -11.08
N SER A 105 -15.62 -1.03 -11.60
CA SER A 105 -16.96 -0.40 -11.51
C SER A 105 -17.53 -0.29 -10.11
N GLY A 106 -17.01 -1.08 -9.14
CA GLY A 106 -17.60 -1.18 -7.82
C GLY A 106 -18.73 -2.20 -7.72
N LYS A 107 -18.88 -3.12 -8.67
CA LYS A 107 -19.97 -4.12 -8.75
C LYS A 107 -20.31 -4.80 -7.41
N CYS A 108 -19.31 -5.06 -6.57
CA CYS A 108 -19.50 -5.70 -5.26
C CYS A 108 -19.64 -4.72 -4.09
N ALA A 109 -19.51 -3.40 -4.31
CA ALA A 109 -19.44 -2.42 -3.24
C ALA A 109 -20.73 -2.32 -2.42
N ASP A 110 -21.87 -2.58 -3.05
CA ASP A 110 -23.19 -2.43 -2.46
C ASP A 110 -23.96 -3.77 -2.41
N LEU A 111 -23.23 -4.89 -2.35
CA LEU A 111 -23.85 -6.21 -2.16
C LEU A 111 -24.56 -6.25 -0.80
N PRO A 112 -25.81 -6.81 -0.74
CA PRO A 112 -26.49 -7.03 0.51
C PRO A 112 -25.64 -7.87 1.48
N LYS A 113 -25.72 -7.54 2.77
CA LYS A 113 -24.93 -8.24 3.81
C LYS A 113 -25.18 -9.74 3.82
N GLU A 114 -26.44 -10.14 3.65
CA GLU A 114 -26.86 -11.55 3.59
C GLU A 114 -26.19 -12.28 2.42
N THR A 115 -26.07 -11.61 1.27
CA THR A 115 -25.39 -12.15 0.08
C THR A 115 -23.90 -12.33 0.34
N VAL A 116 -23.25 -11.34 0.97
CA VAL A 116 -21.84 -11.43 1.33
C VAL A 116 -21.60 -12.57 2.32
N GLU A 117 -22.43 -12.70 3.36
CA GLU A 117 -22.34 -13.80 4.34
C GLU A 117 -22.55 -15.16 3.70
N GLN A 118 -23.50 -15.27 2.76
CA GLN A 118 -23.74 -16.50 2.00
C GLN A 118 -22.49 -16.86 1.19
N TYR A 119 -21.92 -15.94 0.42
CA TYR A 119 -20.75 -16.20 -0.42
C TYR A 119 -19.52 -16.58 0.40
N LEU A 120 -19.33 -15.95 1.56
CA LEU A 120 -18.26 -16.33 2.49
C LEU A 120 -18.47 -17.74 3.05
N LYS A 121 -19.71 -18.13 3.44
CA LYS A 121 -20.06 -19.49 3.89
C LYS A 121 -19.86 -20.54 2.80
N GLU A 122 -20.12 -20.19 1.55
CA GLU A 122 -19.87 -21.04 0.37
C GLU A 122 -18.37 -21.17 0.05
N GLY A 123 -17.49 -20.43 0.74
CA GLY A 123 -16.05 -20.43 0.50
C GLY A 123 -15.66 -19.83 -0.85
N ARG A 124 -16.46 -18.90 -1.42
CA ARG A 124 -16.15 -18.28 -2.69
C ARG A 124 -14.83 -17.50 -2.61
N PRO A 125 -13.94 -17.66 -3.60
CA PRO A 125 -12.75 -16.83 -3.71
C PRO A 125 -13.13 -15.35 -3.72
N HIS A 126 -12.41 -14.55 -2.95
CA HIS A 126 -12.67 -13.12 -2.87
C HIS A 126 -11.39 -12.34 -2.58
N VAL A 127 -11.44 -11.06 -2.86
CA VAL A 127 -10.44 -10.07 -2.43
C VAL A 127 -11.12 -9.02 -1.57
N ILE A 128 -10.36 -8.25 -0.82
CA ILE A 128 -10.90 -7.08 -0.11
C ILE A 128 -10.45 -5.83 -0.85
N ARG A 129 -11.43 -4.97 -1.19
CA ARG A 129 -11.19 -3.67 -1.82
C ARG A 129 -11.51 -2.54 -0.87
N ILE A 130 -10.73 -1.47 -0.94
CA ILE A 130 -11.03 -0.21 -0.27
C ILE A 130 -11.91 0.65 -1.18
N LYS A 131 -12.85 1.38 -0.58
CA LYS A 131 -13.67 2.38 -1.29
C LYS A 131 -12.85 3.65 -1.49
N THR A 132 -12.74 4.08 -2.73
CA THR A 132 -12.15 5.37 -3.08
C THR A 132 -13.24 6.43 -3.13
N PRO A 133 -13.06 7.61 -2.53
CA PRO A 133 -14.00 8.72 -2.70
C PRO A 133 -14.23 9.02 -4.18
N LYS A 134 -15.47 9.31 -4.56
CA LYS A 134 -15.82 9.65 -5.95
C LYS A 134 -15.90 11.15 -6.13
N ASN A 135 -15.50 11.62 -7.32
CA ASN A 135 -15.58 13.04 -7.71
C ASN A 135 -14.80 13.97 -6.76
N GLU A 136 -13.67 13.48 -6.23
CA GLU A 136 -12.76 14.26 -5.41
C GLU A 136 -11.41 14.38 -6.11
N THR A 137 -10.68 15.47 -5.81
CA THR A 137 -9.28 15.61 -6.15
C THR A 137 -8.44 15.13 -4.98
N ILE A 138 -7.47 14.23 -5.26
CA ILE A 138 -6.47 13.79 -4.29
C ILE A 138 -5.25 14.67 -4.53
N GLU A 139 -4.91 15.50 -3.55
CA GLU A 139 -3.82 16.45 -3.65
C GLU A 139 -2.57 15.95 -2.90
N LEU A 140 -1.41 16.26 -3.43
CA LEU A 140 -0.10 15.95 -2.88
C LEU A 140 0.81 17.15 -3.06
N ASP A 141 1.37 17.66 -1.98
CA ASP A 141 2.49 18.61 -2.01
C ASP A 141 3.80 17.82 -1.85
N ASP A 142 4.40 17.50 -3.00
CA ASP A 142 5.64 16.73 -3.04
C ASP A 142 6.84 17.65 -2.90
N LEU A 143 7.80 17.29 -2.04
CA LEU A 143 8.96 18.12 -1.74
C LEU A 143 9.90 18.35 -2.95
N VAL A 144 9.83 17.51 -3.97
CA VAL A 144 10.66 17.59 -5.19
C VAL A 144 9.84 18.00 -6.40
N ARG A 145 8.63 17.47 -6.55
CA ARG A 145 7.75 17.68 -7.72
C ARG A 145 6.82 18.88 -7.55
N GLY A 146 6.71 19.44 -6.33
CA GLY A 146 5.74 20.47 -6.03
C GLY A 146 4.31 19.92 -5.93
N HIS A 147 3.34 20.75 -6.23
CA HIS A 147 1.93 20.36 -6.15
C HIS A 147 1.52 19.41 -7.28
N VAL A 148 0.98 18.26 -6.91
CA VAL A 148 0.47 17.22 -7.83
C VAL A 148 -0.96 16.87 -7.42
N SER A 149 -1.85 16.77 -8.40
CA SER A 149 -3.25 16.41 -8.19
C SER A 149 -3.65 15.18 -9.01
N PHE A 150 -4.54 14.38 -8.45
CA PHE A 150 -5.06 13.18 -9.08
C PHE A 150 -6.59 13.16 -8.99
N ASP A 151 -7.26 12.79 -10.07
CA ASP A 151 -8.69 12.54 -10.05
C ASP A 151 -8.97 11.19 -9.39
N SER A 152 -9.75 11.19 -8.31
CA SER A 152 -10.11 9.98 -7.55
C SER A 152 -10.88 8.97 -8.43
N ASN A 153 -11.62 9.44 -9.44
CA ASN A 153 -12.32 8.58 -10.37
C ASN A 153 -11.36 7.70 -11.21
N ASN A 154 -10.13 8.16 -11.46
CA ASN A 154 -9.10 7.40 -12.15
C ASN A 154 -8.36 6.42 -11.22
N VAL A 155 -8.48 6.58 -9.92
CA VAL A 155 -7.93 5.64 -8.92
C VAL A 155 -8.88 4.45 -8.73
N GLY A 156 -10.17 4.72 -8.58
CA GLY A 156 -11.21 3.73 -8.34
C GLY A 156 -10.99 2.87 -7.10
N ASP A 157 -11.90 1.95 -6.85
CA ASP A 157 -11.78 1.00 -5.74
C ASP A 157 -10.71 -0.07 -6.06
N PHE A 158 -9.73 -0.21 -5.21
CA PHE A 158 -8.60 -1.12 -5.44
C PHE A 158 -8.42 -2.16 -4.34
N VAL A 159 -7.76 -3.25 -4.70
CA VAL A 159 -7.50 -4.37 -3.79
C VAL A 159 -6.52 -3.94 -2.70
N ILE A 160 -6.85 -4.25 -1.45
CA ILE A 160 -5.95 -4.10 -0.29
C ILE A 160 -5.54 -5.44 0.30
N VAL A 161 -6.36 -6.50 0.14
CA VAL A 161 -6.02 -7.87 0.52
C VAL A 161 -6.36 -8.81 -0.63
N LYS A 162 -5.40 -9.63 -1.03
CA LYS A 162 -5.53 -10.63 -2.09
C LYS A 162 -6.36 -11.84 -1.65
N SER A 163 -6.72 -12.70 -2.58
CA SER A 163 -7.51 -13.91 -2.32
C SER A 163 -6.80 -14.97 -1.46
N ASP A 164 -5.48 -14.89 -1.37
CA ASP A 164 -4.65 -15.71 -0.48
C ASP A 164 -4.54 -15.14 0.95
N GLY A 165 -5.24 -14.04 1.24
CA GLY A 165 -5.21 -13.35 2.52
C GLY A 165 -3.99 -12.44 2.72
N ILE A 166 -3.07 -12.37 1.75
CA ILE A 166 -1.87 -11.53 1.84
C ILE A 166 -2.21 -10.09 1.41
N PRO A 167 -1.92 -9.09 2.22
CA PRO A 167 -2.13 -7.69 1.85
C PRO A 167 -1.22 -7.26 0.69
N VAL A 168 -1.67 -6.26 -0.06
CA VAL A 168 -0.88 -5.69 -1.17
C VAL A 168 0.09 -4.63 -0.66
N TYR A 169 1.14 -4.38 -1.45
CA TYR A 169 2.20 -3.41 -1.16
C TYR A 169 1.68 -2.07 -0.62
N ASN A 170 0.81 -1.38 -1.38
CA ASN A 170 0.31 -0.06 -0.98
C ASN A 170 -0.40 -0.04 0.37
N TYR A 171 -1.03 -1.14 0.78
CA TYR A 171 -1.70 -1.26 2.06
C TYR A 171 -0.71 -1.50 3.20
N CYS A 172 0.24 -2.41 2.99
CA CYS A 172 1.26 -2.71 4.00
C CYS A 172 2.11 -1.48 4.33
N VAL A 173 2.65 -0.79 3.30
CA VAL A 173 3.55 0.35 3.54
C VAL A 173 2.85 1.49 4.27
N VAL A 174 1.57 1.77 3.97
CA VAL A 174 0.81 2.81 4.68
C VAL A 174 0.66 2.49 6.16
N LEU A 175 0.29 1.25 6.48
CA LEU A 175 0.14 0.83 7.88
C LEU A 175 1.48 0.86 8.61
N ASP A 176 2.53 0.38 7.96
CA ASP A 176 3.85 0.35 8.56
C ASP A 176 4.40 1.76 8.76
N ASP A 177 4.30 2.62 7.77
CA ASP A 177 4.78 4.01 7.85
C ASP A 177 4.04 4.78 8.95
N ALA A 178 2.71 4.62 9.04
CA ALA A 178 1.93 5.27 10.09
C ALA A 178 2.27 4.75 11.49
N LEU A 179 2.38 3.41 11.64
CA LEU A 179 2.62 2.77 12.94
C LEU A 179 4.08 2.81 13.40
N MET A 180 5.02 3.03 12.47
CA MET A 180 6.45 3.25 12.74
C MET A 180 6.80 4.74 12.76
N HIS A 181 5.79 5.62 12.72
CA HIS A 181 5.97 7.07 12.80
C HIS A 181 6.91 7.64 11.72
N ILE A 182 6.86 7.10 10.51
CA ILE A 182 7.64 7.57 9.37
C ILE A 182 7.17 8.96 8.97
N THR A 183 8.07 9.93 8.99
CA THR A 183 7.77 11.34 8.69
C THR A 183 7.99 11.72 7.23
N HIS A 184 8.87 11.01 6.52
CA HIS A 184 9.23 11.31 5.14
C HIS A 184 9.35 10.03 4.33
N VAL A 185 8.72 10.01 3.16
CA VAL A 185 8.84 8.95 2.15
C VAL A 185 9.56 9.52 0.94
N ILE A 186 10.85 9.18 0.81
CA ILE A 186 11.72 9.64 -0.27
C ILE A 186 12.02 8.44 -1.17
N ARG A 187 11.56 8.48 -2.43
CA ARG A 187 11.63 7.34 -3.35
C ARG A 187 11.69 7.80 -4.81
N ALA A 188 11.95 6.86 -5.73
CA ALA A 188 11.99 7.16 -7.14
C ALA A 188 10.61 7.55 -7.70
N GLU A 189 10.60 8.41 -8.71
CA GLU A 189 9.38 8.95 -9.35
C GLU A 189 8.44 7.90 -9.96
N GLU A 190 8.93 6.71 -10.27
CA GLU A 190 8.10 5.59 -10.73
C GLU A 190 7.02 5.20 -9.72
N HIS A 191 7.24 5.50 -8.44
CA HIS A 191 6.27 5.28 -7.37
C HIS A 191 5.22 6.38 -7.25
N LEU A 192 5.30 7.47 -8.02
CA LEU A 192 4.33 8.57 -7.94
C LEU A 192 2.90 8.09 -8.22
N SER A 193 2.75 7.12 -9.13
CA SER A 193 1.44 6.50 -9.43
C SER A 193 0.84 5.68 -8.29
N ASN A 194 1.64 5.27 -7.29
CA ASN A 194 1.18 4.58 -6.08
C ASN A 194 0.61 5.55 -5.05
N THR A 195 1.11 6.79 -5.04
CA THR A 195 0.83 7.78 -4.00
C THR A 195 -0.65 8.08 -3.81
N PRO A 196 -1.49 8.28 -4.85
CA PRO A 196 -2.91 8.54 -4.65
C PRO A 196 -3.62 7.39 -3.95
N ARG A 197 -3.26 6.12 -4.23
CA ARG A 197 -3.81 4.96 -3.52
C ARG A 197 -3.40 4.97 -2.05
N GLN A 198 -2.15 5.30 -1.75
CA GLN A 198 -1.65 5.38 -0.38
C GLN A 198 -2.37 6.51 0.39
N LEU A 199 -2.56 7.68 -0.20
CA LEU A 199 -3.31 8.79 0.40
C LEU A 199 -4.77 8.42 0.70
N VAL A 200 -5.43 7.65 -0.18
CA VAL A 200 -6.77 7.10 0.08
C VAL A 200 -6.76 6.20 1.32
N ILE A 201 -5.74 5.34 1.47
CA ILE A 201 -5.63 4.44 2.63
C ILE A 201 -5.38 5.24 3.91
N TYR A 202 -4.45 6.22 3.90
CA TYR A 202 -4.21 7.11 5.04
C TYR A 202 -5.51 7.80 5.50
N LYS A 203 -6.24 8.40 4.55
CA LYS A 203 -7.53 9.08 4.82
C LYS A 203 -8.56 8.10 5.39
N ALA A 204 -8.70 6.91 4.82
CA ALA A 204 -9.67 5.90 5.25
C ALA A 204 -9.39 5.40 6.67
N LEU A 205 -8.13 5.23 7.05
CA LEU A 205 -7.70 4.77 8.37
C LEU A 205 -7.69 5.90 9.42
N GLY A 206 -7.74 7.16 8.98
CA GLY A 206 -7.61 8.34 9.84
C GLY A 206 -6.18 8.57 10.32
N PHE A 207 -5.20 8.15 9.54
CA PHE A 207 -3.79 8.43 9.79
C PHE A 207 -3.35 9.71 9.10
N GLU A 208 -2.38 10.39 9.69
CA GLU A 208 -1.68 11.49 9.05
C GLU A 208 -0.68 10.93 8.04
N ALA A 209 -0.70 11.45 6.82
CA ALA A 209 0.23 11.02 5.78
C ALA A 209 1.61 11.66 5.99
N PRO A 210 2.71 10.94 5.73
CA PRO A 210 4.05 11.51 5.75
C PRO A 210 4.25 12.53 4.62
N GLN A 211 5.32 13.29 4.70
CA GLN A 211 5.76 14.09 3.56
C GLN A 211 6.38 13.18 2.48
N PHE A 212 6.06 13.47 1.21
CA PHE A 212 6.56 12.69 0.08
C PHE A 212 7.61 13.49 -0.71
N ALA A 213 8.58 12.77 -1.24
CA ALA A 213 9.59 13.29 -2.15
C ALA A 213 9.87 12.26 -3.25
N HIS A 214 9.45 12.56 -4.48
CA HIS A 214 9.66 11.68 -5.63
C HIS A 214 10.82 12.21 -6.47
N VAL A 215 12.00 11.58 -6.29
CA VAL A 215 13.23 11.95 -6.98
C VAL A 215 13.31 11.29 -8.36
N SER A 216 14.00 11.94 -9.29
CA SER A 216 14.23 11.36 -10.61
C SER A 216 15.01 10.06 -10.54
N LEU A 217 14.75 9.16 -11.49
CA LEU A 217 15.52 7.92 -11.62
C LEU A 217 16.99 8.24 -11.92
N ILE A 218 17.87 7.54 -11.23
CA ILE A 218 19.31 7.54 -11.56
C ILE A 218 19.51 6.41 -12.56
N LEU A 219 19.80 6.79 -13.79
CA LEU A 219 20.11 5.85 -14.86
C LEU A 219 21.63 5.63 -14.91
N GLY A 220 22.04 4.36 -15.01
CA GLY A 220 23.44 3.97 -15.18
C GLY A 220 23.85 3.97 -16.64
#